data_8fbc9f33b25b5e7c3b7163a2f119b13a
#
_entry.id   8fbc9f33b25b5e7c3b7163a2f119b13a
#
_cell.length_a   1.000
_cell.length_b   1.000
_cell.length_c   1.000
_cell.angle_alpha   90.00
_cell.angle_beta   90.00
_cell.angle_gamma   90.00
#
_symmetry.space_group_name_H-M   'P 1'
#
loop_
_entity.id
_entity.type
_entity.pdbx_description
1 polymer ?
#
loop_
_entity_poly.entity_id
_entity_poly.type
_entity_poly.pdbx_seq_one_letter_code
_entity_poly.pdbx_strand_id
1 'polypeptide(L)'
;DLGHGRLNALLDEYGDDTIATVFAELRARAHLQMQAHIGALPDGDVAATDYLDNDGIKDEALPIAVDVHVDGEKMVLDFSRSAAHCAGPVNISRSTAIAACYVALKHLFPDVPANAGVLDPVEIVIPDQSLLSATAPKPVGGYTETILRIIDVIFTAIGKLDPSRALANAYGTINALSLAGHRDDGSRWVMFSFFG
;
A
#
# COMPACT_ATOMS: atom_id res chain seq x y z
N ASP A 1 -1.55 25.44 -3.04
CA ASP A 1 -1.60 25.78 -2.12
C ASP A 1 -1.15 25.71 -0.66
N LEU A 2 -1.86 25.18 0.34
CA LEU A 2 -1.41 25.25 1.74
C LEU A 2 -0.03 24.62 1.98
N GLY A 3 0.21 23.41 1.45
CA GLY A 3 1.50 22.72 1.61
C GLY A 3 2.66 23.48 0.96
N HIS A 4 2.44 24.02 -0.22
CA HIS A 4 3.42 24.88 -0.91
C HIS A 4 3.73 26.15 -0.09
N GLY A 5 2.70 26.82 0.42
CA GLY A 5 2.89 28.01 1.25
C GLY A 5 3.68 27.74 2.54
N ARG A 6 3.40 26.60 3.20
CA ARG A 6 4.15 26.18 4.41
C ARG A 6 5.60 25.80 4.11
N LEU A 7 5.85 25.12 3.00
CA LEU A 7 7.22 24.80 2.59
C LEU A 7 8.01 26.07 2.28
N ASN A 8 7.43 27.01 1.53
CA ASN A 8 8.09 28.30 1.26
C ASN A 8 8.41 29.06 2.55
N ALA A 9 7.49 29.08 3.52
CA ALA A 9 7.75 29.72 4.80
C ALA A 9 8.95 29.09 5.55
N LEU A 10 9.10 27.76 5.49
CA LEU A 10 10.27 27.08 6.06
C LEU A 10 11.56 27.41 5.28
N LEU A 11 11.50 27.48 3.96
CA LEU A 11 12.64 27.86 3.13
C LEU A 11 13.07 29.32 3.41
N ASP A 12 12.10 30.24 3.57
CA ASP A 12 12.35 31.65 3.91
C ASP A 12 12.95 31.80 5.32
N GLU A 13 12.53 30.95 6.29
CA GLU A 13 12.98 31.02 7.68
C GLU A 13 14.37 30.37 7.88
N TYR A 14 14.62 29.20 7.28
CA TYR A 14 15.81 28.37 7.55
C TYR A 14 16.80 28.32 6.38
N GLY A 15 16.42 28.75 5.19
CA GLY A 15 17.20 28.68 3.97
C GLY A 15 17.14 27.31 3.28
N ASP A 16 17.34 27.33 1.95
CA ASP A 16 17.20 26.17 1.07
C ASP A 16 18.15 25.03 1.46
N ASP A 17 19.42 25.34 1.73
CA ASP A 17 20.44 24.34 2.08
C ASP A 17 20.12 23.63 3.40
N THR A 18 19.63 24.36 4.38
CA THR A 18 19.21 23.77 5.67
C THR A 18 18.05 22.81 5.46
N ILE A 19 17.02 23.23 4.74
CA ILE A 19 15.82 22.41 4.51
C ILE A 19 16.18 21.17 3.67
N ALA A 20 17.02 21.31 2.64
CA ALA A 20 17.49 20.16 1.86
C ALA A 20 18.27 19.16 2.73
N THR A 21 19.14 19.65 3.62
CA THR A 21 19.90 18.81 4.56
C THR A 21 18.96 18.09 5.54
N VAL A 22 17.96 18.75 6.08
CA VAL A 22 16.96 18.16 6.97
C VAL A 22 16.18 17.04 6.26
N PHE A 23 15.75 17.25 5.02
CA PHE A 23 15.04 16.21 4.26
C PHE A 23 15.92 14.99 4.00
N ALA A 24 17.19 15.20 3.62
CA ALA A 24 18.15 14.12 3.42
C ALA A 24 18.39 13.33 4.72
N GLU A 25 18.58 14.01 5.84
CA GLU A 25 18.80 13.39 7.15
C GLU A 25 17.57 12.62 7.63
N LEU A 26 16.35 13.16 7.50
CA LEU A 26 15.12 12.47 7.88
C LEU A 26 14.90 11.20 7.06
N ARG A 27 15.21 11.23 5.75
CA ARG A 27 15.16 10.06 4.89
C ARG A 27 16.20 9.02 5.30
N ALA A 28 17.46 9.44 5.53
CA ALA A 28 18.54 8.56 5.95
C ALA A 28 18.23 7.86 7.29
N ARG A 29 17.65 8.57 8.27
CA ARG A 29 17.23 7.98 9.54
C ARG A 29 16.15 6.92 9.38
N ALA A 30 15.13 7.19 8.57
CA ALA A 30 14.08 6.20 8.29
C ALA A 30 14.64 4.98 7.56
N HIS A 31 15.55 5.18 6.60
CA HIS A 31 16.27 4.11 5.91
C HIS A 31 17.03 3.21 6.88
N LEU A 32 17.90 3.79 7.73
CA LEU A 32 18.69 3.02 8.69
C LEU A 32 17.82 2.26 9.71
N GLN A 33 16.73 2.88 10.19
CA GLN A 33 15.80 2.19 11.08
C GLN A 33 15.09 1.03 10.37
N MET A 34 14.69 1.22 9.12
CA MET A 34 14.07 0.15 8.35
C MET A 34 15.05 -1.00 8.06
N GLN A 35 16.31 -0.69 7.71
CA GLN A 35 17.37 -1.69 7.59
C GLN A 35 17.55 -2.50 8.87
N ALA A 36 17.60 -1.82 10.02
CA ALA A 36 17.74 -2.50 11.31
C ALA A 36 16.54 -3.42 11.62
N HIS A 37 15.33 -3.03 11.25
CA HIS A 37 14.15 -3.87 11.40
C HIS A 37 14.16 -5.07 10.45
N ILE A 38 14.57 -4.90 9.19
CA ILE A 38 14.71 -6.00 8.24
C ILE A 38 15.80 -6.96 8.70
N GLY A 39 16.96 -6.44 9.12
CA GLY A 39 18.07 -7.25 9.62
C GLY A 39 17.78 -8.00 10.95
N ALA A 40 16.68 -7.65 11.62
CA ALA A 40 16.18 -8.40 12.79
C ALA A 40 15.18 -9.51 12.42
N LEU A 41 14.75 -9.59 11.16
CA LEU A 41 13.97 -10.72 10.66
C LEU A 41 14.89 -11.91 10.35
N PRO A 42 14.37 -13.15 10.39
CA PRO A 42 15.11 -14.29 9.84
C PRO A 42 15.33 -14.11 8.32
N ASP A 43 16.53 -14.43 7.84
CA ASP A 43 16.76 -14.58 6.41
C ASP A 43 15.95 -15.73 5.83
N GLY A 44 15.43 -15.59 4.61
CA GLY A 44 14.72 -16.66 3.94
C GLY A 44 13.70 -16.21 2.93
N ASP A 45 13.03 -17.22 2.36
CA ASP A 45 12.00 -17.09 1.33
C ASP A 45 10.66 -17.56 1.87
N VAL A 46 9.64 -16.72 1.74
CA VAL A 46 8.26 -17.06 2.09
C VAL A 46 7.31 -16.54 1.02
N ALA A 47 6.15 -17.14 0.93
CA ALA A 47 5.14 -16.75 -0.04
C ALA A 47 3.75 -16.74 0.57
N ALA A 48 2.91 -15.83 0.09
CA ALA A 48 1.49 -15.80 0.40
C ALA A 48 0.67 -15.50 -0.86
N THR A 49 -0.56 -15.99 -0.87
CA THR A 49 -1.53 -15.73 -1.93
C THR A 49 -2.90 -15.58 -1.30
N ASP A 50 -3.62 -14.57 -1.73
CA ASP A 50 -5.03 -14.37 -1.43
C ASP A 50 -5.77 -14.00 -2.72
N TYR A 51 -7.08 -13.90 -2.70
CA TYR A 51 -7.89 -13.76 -3.91
C TYR A 51 -8.90 -12.64 -3.77
N LEU A 52 -9.15 -11.91 -4.86
CA LEU A 52 -10.42 -11.27 -5.10
C LEU A 52 -11.36 -12.32 -5.70
N ASP A 53 -12.60 -12.41 -5.22
CA ASP A 53 -13.55 -13.42 -5.66
C ASP A 53 -13.82 -13.35 -7.16
N ASN A 54 -13.93 -12.12 -7.69
CA ASN A 54 -14.10 -11.84 -9.11
C ASN A 54 -13.82 -10.34 -9.41
N ASP A 55 -13.92 -9.94 -10.67
CA ASP A 55 -13.72 -8.54 -11.10
C ASP A 55 -15.05 -7.75 -11.28
N GLY A 56 -16.18 -8.34 -10.93
CA GLY A 56 -17.52 -7.78 -11.16
C GLY A 56 -18.04 -7.91 -12.59
N ILE A 57 -17.26 -8.45 -13.52
CA ILE A 57 -17.61 -8.72 -14.93
C ILE A 57 -17.54 -10.22 -15.23
N LYS A 58 -16.48 -10.88 -14.78
CA LYS A 58 -16.26 -12.33 -14.89
C LYS A 58 -16.27 -12.93 -13.51
N ASP A 59 -16.91 -14.10 -13.39
CA ASP A 59 -16.93 -14.90 -12.17
C ASP A 59 -15.68 -15.82 -12.11
N GLU A 60 -14.53 -15.20 -11.99
CA GLU A 60 -13.22 -15.85 -11.92
C GLU A 60 -12.40 -15.19 -10.80
N ALA A 61 -11.85 -16.01 -9.91
CA ALA A 61 -11.02 -15.51 -8.83
C ALA A 61 -9.70 -14.94 -9.37
N LEU A 62 -9.29 -13.79 -8.82
CA LEU A 62 -8.07 -13.09 -9.21
C LEU A 62 -7.03 -13.20 -8.08
N PRO A 63 -5.96 -14.00 -8.28
CA PRO A 63 -4.91 -14.12 -7.27
C PRO A 63 -4.12 -12.82 -7.11
N ILE A 64 -3.85 -12.48 -5.85
CA ILE A 64 -2.84 -11.52 -5.43
C ILE A 64 -1.83 -12.29 -4.62
N ALA A 65 -0.61 -12.40 -5.13
CA ALA A 65 0.44 -13.20 -4.55
C ALA A 65 1.69 -12.37 -4.33
N VAL A 66 2.37 -12.61 -3.21
CA VAL A 66 3.69 -12.04 -2.92
C VAL A 66 4.67 -13.15 -2.58
N ASP A 67 5.83 -13.09 -3.20
CA ASP A 67 7.04 -13.81 -2.77
C ASP A 67 7.92 -12.80 -2.02
N VAL A 68 8.26 -13.10 -0.79
CA VAL A 68 9.09 -12.26 0.07
C VAL A 68 10.42 -12.94 0.25
N HIS A 69 11.49 -12.24 -0.09
CA HIS A 69 12.86 -12.66 0.17
C HIS A 69 13.53 -11.67 1.12
N VAL A 70 14.12 -12.18 2.20
CA VAL A 70 14.91 -11.41 3.17
C VAL A 70 16.32 -11.94 3.17
N ASP A 71 17.29 -11.05 2.94
CA ASP A 71 18.72 -11.32 3.00
C ASP A 71 19.45 -10.17 3.71
N GLY A 72 19.87 -10.39 4.95
CA GLY A 72 20.45 -9.39 5.82
C GLY A 72 19.53 -8.19 6.01
N GLU A 73 19.95 -7.01 5.55
CA GLU A 73 19.20 -5.74 5.71
C GLU A 73 18.35 -5.38 4.49
N LYS A 74 18.10 -6.32 3.58
CA LYS A 74 17.33 -6.10 2.35
C LYS A 74 16.10 -7.00 2.29
N MET A 75 15.05 -6.47 1.71
CA MET A 75 13.81 -7.20 1.47
C MET A 75 13.36 -7.02 0.02
N VAL A 76 12.91 -8.11 -0.60
CA VAL A 76 12.23 -8.08 -1.91
C VAL A 76 10.77 -8.49 -1.71
N LEU A 77 9.86 -7.73 -2.26
CA LEU A 77 8.43 -8.05 -2.37
C LEU A 77 8.10 -8.26 -3.85
N ASP A 78 8.03 -9.50 -4.30
CA ASP A 78 7.78 -9.85 -5.69
C ASP A 78 6.33 -10.28 -5.90
N PHE A 79 5.59 -9.50 -6.68
CA PHE A 79 4.18 -9.73 -7.04
C PHE A 79 4.01 -10.39 -8.42
N SER A 80 5.05 -10.96 -8.99
CA SER A 80 5.03 -11.52 -10.36
C SER A 80 3.99 -12.62 -10.55
N ARG A 81 3.54 -13.30 -9.50
CA ARG A 81 2.51 -14.34 -9.53
C ARG A 81 1.08 -13.81 -9.38
N SER A 82 0.90 -12.51 -9.24
CA SER A 82 -0.43 -11.90 -9.19
C SER A 82 -1.10 -11.91 -10.57
N ALA A 83 -2.44 -11.81 -10.57
CA ALA A 83 -3.23 -11.81 -11.79
C ALA A 83 -2.82 -10.71 -12.77
N ALA A 84 -3.07 -10.96 -14.07
CA ALA A 84 -3.04 -9.93 -15.08
C ALA A 84 -4.18 -8.91 -14.85
N HIS A 85 -4.08 -7.73 -15.46
CA HIS A 85 -5.15 -6.74 -15.41
C HIS A 85 -6.47 -7.31 -15.94
N CYS A 86 -7.58 -6.95 -15.32
CA CYS A 86 -8.92 -7.44 -15.64
C CYS A 86 -9.80 -6.38 -16.35
N ALA A 87 -11.00 -6.76 -16.72
CA ALA A 87 -11.99 -5.87 -17.32
C ALA A 87 -12.76 -5.04 -16.29
N GLY A 88 -12.91 -5.57 -15.07
CA GLY A 88 -13.62 -4.93 -13.97
C GLY A 88 -12.80 -3.85 -13.26
N PRO A 89 -13.41 -3.14 -12.28
CA PRO A 89 -12.82 -1.93 -11.69
C PRO A 89 -11.76 -2.17 -10.62
N VAL A 90 -11.41 -3.43 -10.30
CA VAL A 90 -10.51 -3.79 -9.20
C VAL A 90 -9.02 -3.67 -9.54
N ASN A 91 -8.67 -3.22 -10.74
CA ASN A 91 -7.28 -2.91 -11.06
C ASN A 91 -6.75 -1.73 -10.24
N ILE A 92 -5.44 -1.68 -10.06
CA ILE A 92 -4.76 -0.53 -9.43
C ILE A 92 -3.55 -0.09 -10.24
N SER A 93 -3.16 1.17 -10.07
CA SER A 93 -1.91 1.67 -10.64
C SER A 93 -0.70 1.15 -9.86
N ARG A 94 0.46 1.10 -10.51
CA ARG A 94 1.73 0.75 -9.87
C ARG A 94 2.01 1.61 -8.62
N SER A 95 1.75 2.90 -8.68
CA SER A 95 1.94 3.81 -7.55
C SER A 95 1.03 3.49 -6.37
N THR A 96 -0.21 3.07 -6.64
CA THR A 96 -1.15 2.63 -5.61
C THR A 96 -0.70 1.30 -4.97
N ALA A 97 -0.18 0.36 -5.76
CA ALA A 97 0.38 -0.89 -5.24
C ALA A 97 1.60 -0.64 -4.33
N ILE A 98 2.52 0.25 -4.75
CA ILE A 98 3.67 0.66 -3.93
C ILE A 98 3.19 1.32 -2.63
N ALA A 99 2.15 2.16 -2.68
CA ALA A 99 1.58 2.78 -1.49
C ALA A 99 0.96 1.73 -0.54
N ALA A 100 0.31 0.68 -1.07
CA ALA A 100 -0.19 -0.43 -0.25
C ALA A 100 0.94 -1.20 0.46
N CYS A 101 2.06 -1.47 -0.24
CA CYS A 101 3.25 -2.06 0.37
C CYS A 101 3.81 -1.15 1.49
N TYR A 102 3.87 0.16 1.24
CA TYR A 102 4.29 1.13 2.25
C TYR A 102 3.40 1.08 3.50
N VAL A 103 2.08 1.03 3.33
CA VAL A 103 1.13 0.91 4.43
C VAL A 103 1.34 -0.38 5.22
N ALA A 104 1.50 -1.53 4.53
CA ALA A 104 1.79 -2.81 5.18
C ALA A 104 3.07 -2.74 6.02
N LEU A 105 4.16 -2.21 5.45
CA LEU A 105 5.44 -2.06 6.15
C LEU A 105 5.32 -1.13 7.36
N LYS A 106 4.52 -0.07 7.26
CA LYS A 106 4.27 0.85 8.38
C LYS A 106 3.43 0.25 9.51
N HIS A 107 2.61 -0.77 9.24
CA HIS A 107 1.94 -1.55 10.28
C HIS A 107 2.91 -2.52 10.97
N LEU A 108 3.78 -3.17 10.20
CA LEU A 108 4.79 -4.10 10.73
C LEU A 108 5.90 -3.39 11.51
N PHE A 109 6.26 -2.16 11.12
CA PHE A 109 7.33 -1.35 11.68
C PHE A 109 6.83 0.08 11.98
N PRO A 110 5.94 0.24 12.98
CA PRO A 110 5.23 1.51 13.23
C PRO A 110 6.13 2.65 13.71
N ASP A 111 7.25 2.35 14.34
CA ASP A 111 8.21 3.29 14.90
C ASP A 111 9.10 3.96 13.84
N VAL A 112 9.26 3.39 12.65
CA VAL A 112 10.03 4.02 11.56
C VAL A 112 9.33 5.31 11.09
N PRO A 113 10.02 6.46 10.99
CA PRO A 113 9.42 7.71 10.53
C PRO A 113 8.77 7.59 9.14
N ALA A 114 7.57 8.16 8.99
CA ALA A 114 6.81 8.07 7.75
C ALA A 114 7.38 8.99 6.66
N ASN A 115 8.33 8.49 5.88
CA ASN A 115 8.90 9.15 4.70
C ASN A 115 9.44 8.13 3.69
N ALA A 116 10.01 8.58 2.59
CA ALA A 116 10.50 7.72 1.50
C ALA A 116 11.60 6.72 1.94
N GLY A 117 12.35 7.01 3.00
CA GLY A 117 13.41 6.13 3.52
C GLY A 117 12.90 4.74 3.97
N VAL A 118 11.62 4.60 4.28
CA VAL A 118 10.99 3.30 4.60
C VAL A 118 11.15 2.29 3.45
N LEU A 119 11.08 2.75 2.20
CA LEU A 119 11.16 1.89 1.02
C LEU A 119 12.58 1.74 0.47
N ASP A 120 13.55 2.53 0.92
CA ASP A 120 14.91 2.49 0.37
C ASP A 120 15.58 1.10 0.47
N PRO A 121 15.42 0.29 1.55
CA PRO A 121 15.97 -1.06 1.62
C PRO A 121 15.01 -2.15 1.08
N VAL A 122 13.89 -1.78 0.47
CA VAL A 122 12.86 -2.71 -0.02
C VAL A 122 12.72 -2.60 -1.53
N GLU A 123 13.00 -3.68 -2.23
CA GLU A 123 12.69 -3.81 -3.65
C GLU A 123 11.26 -4.30 -3.84
N ILE A 124 10.48 -3.63 -4.69
CA ILE A 124 9.11 -4.02 -5.01
C ILE A 124 9.03 -4.34 -6.50
N VAL A 125 8.86 -5.64 -6.80
CA VAL A 125 8.75 -6.15 -8.16
C VAL A 125 7.27 -6.31 -8.53
N ILE A 126 6.83 -5.54 -9.53
CA ILE A 126 5.46 -5.61 -10.06
C ILE A 126 5.59 -5.71 -11.59
N PRO A 127 5.14 -6.80 -12.24
CA PRO A 127 5.23 -6.93 -13.68
C PRO A 127 4.31 -5.93 -14.40
N ASP A 128 4.65 -5.61 -15.64
CA ASP A 128 3.76 -4.84 -16.50
C ASP A 128 2.51 -5.65 -16.84
N GLN A 129 1.41 -4.96 -17.12
CA GLN A 129 0.11 -5.56 -17.41
C GLN A 129 -0.50 -6.43 -16.29
N SER A 130 0.04 -6.32 -15.09
CA SER A 130 -0.56 -6.90 -13.88
C SER A 130 -1.80 -6.12 -13.43
N LEU A 131 -2.68 -6.79 -12.67
CA LEU A 131 -3.72 -6.17 -11.87
C LEU A 131 -3.19 -5.00 -11.01
N LEU A 132 -1.93 -5.10 -10.59
CA LEU A 132 -1.22 -4.16 -9.71
C LEU A 132 -0.46 -3.04 -10.44
N SER A 133 -0.50 -3.02 -11.78
CA SER A 133 0.21 -2.03 -12.61
C SER A 133 -0.63 -1.56 -13.81
N ALA A 134 -1.94 -1.50 -13.64
CA ALA A 134 -2.84 -1.11 -14.70
C ALA A 134 -2.61 0.34 -15.14
N THR A 135 -2.71 0.54 -16.46
CA THR A 135 -2.65 1.85 -17.11
C THR A 135 -3.95 2.13 -17.86
N ALA A 136 -4.20 3.40 -18.19
CA ALA A 136 -5.36 3.77 -18.98
C ALA A 136 -5.45 2.94 -20.29
N PRO A 137 -6.65 2.53 -20.70
CA PRO A 137 -7.97 2.89 -20.19
C PRO A 137 -8.56 1.90 -19.16
N LYS A 138 -7.73 1.10 -18.46
CA LYS A 138 -8.23 0.13 -17.49
C LYS A 138 -8.96 0.79 -16.32
N PRO A 139 -10.14 0.26 -15.89
CA PRO A 139 -10.90 0.82 -14.80
C PRO A 139 -10.24 0.51 -13.45
N VAL A 140 -10.21 1.49 -12.56
CA VAL A 140 -9.55 1.41 -11.24
C VAL A 140 -10.46 1.86 -10.08
N GLY A 141 -11.77 1.95 -10.30
CA GLY A 141 -12.73 2.50 -9.31
C GLY A 141 -12.86 1.66 -8.04
N GLY A 142 -12.63 0.35 -8.11
CA GLY A 142 -12.67 -0.60 -7.00
C GLY A 142 -11.31 -0.89 -6.36
N TYR A 143 -10.35 0.00 -6.48
CA TYR A 143 -8.95 -0.16 -6.04
C TYR A 143 -8.80 -0.55 -4.57
N THR A 144 -9.73 -0.20 -3.72
CA THR A 144 -9.68 -0.44 -2.27
C THR A 144 -9.66 -1.93 -1.92
N GLU A 145 -10.42 -2.77 -2.65
CA GLU A 145 -10.44 -4.21 -2.49
C GLU A 145 -9.02 -4.80 -2.71
N THR A 146 -8.37 -4.36 -3.78
CA THR A 146 -7.03 -4.82 -4.16
C THR A 146 -5.96 -4.35 -3.17
N ILE A 147 -6.05 -3.12 -2.66
CA ILE A 147 -5.12 -2.59 -1.65
C ILE A 147 -5.15 -3.46 -0.39
N LEU A 148 -6.34 -3.81 0.11
CA LEU A 148 -6.47 -4.64 1.30
C LEU A 148 -5.85 -6.01 1.11
N ARG A 149 -6.03 -6.64 -0.06
CA ARG A 149 -5.40 -7.94 -0.36
C ARG A 149 -3.87 -7.85 -0.43
N ILE A 150 -3.29 -6.77 -0.98
CA ILE A 150 -1.84 -6.56 -0.96
C ILE A 150 -1.32 -6.51 0.48
N ILE A 151 -1.97 -5.75 1.33
CA ILE A 151 -1.60 -5.62 2.75
C ILE A 151 -1.68 -6.98 3.45
N ASP A 152 -2.77 -7.71 3.24
CA ASP A 152 -3.01 -9.01 3.86
C ASP A 152 -2.01 -10.09 3.44
N VAL A 153 -1.63 -10.15 2.15
CA VAL A 153 -0.63 -11.14 1.70
C VAL A 153 0.76 -10.82 2.25
N ILE A 154 1.11 -9.54 2.41
CA ILE A 154 2.37 -9.14 3.05
C ILE A 154 2.35 -9.55 4.53
N PHE A 155 1.28 -9.27 5.27
CA PHE A 155 1.14 -9.69 6.67
C PHE A 155 1.24 -11.20 6.83
N THR A 156 0.56 -11.94 5.96
CA THR A 156 0.59 -13.40 5.95
C THR A 156 1.98 -13.94 5.66
N ALA A 157 2.69 -13.37 4.68
CA ALA A 157 4.04 -13.80 4.33
C ALA A 157 5.03 -13.51 5.47
N ILE A 158 5.03 -12.28 6.02
CA ILE A 158 5.93 -11.92 7.13
C ILE A 158 5.59 -12.73 8.39
N GLY A 159 4.31 -12.99 8.67
CA GLY A 159 3.90 -13.85 9.79
C GLY A 159 4.35 -15.31 9.65
N LYS A 160 4.57 -15.81 8.42
CA LYS A 160 5.18 -17.14 8.18
C LYS A 160 6.69 -17.10 8.42
N LEU A 161 7.35 -16.01 8.06
CA LEU A 161 8.79 -15.83 8.25
C LEU A 161 9.12 -15.63 9.74
N ASP A 162 8.36 -14.77 10.40
CA ASP A 162 8.49 -14.47 11.84
C ASP A 162 7.10 -14.50 12.50
N PRO A 163 6.69 -15.60 13.13
CA PRO A 163 5.40 -15.71 13.80
C PRO A 163 5.15 -14.69 14.90
N SER A 164 6.20 -14.09 15.48
CA SER A 164 6.05 -13.05 16.50
C SER A 164 5.50 -11.73 15.93
N ARG A 165 5.56 -11.56 14.62
CA ARG A 165 5.06 -10.41 13.86
C ARG A 165 3.76 -10.70 13.11
N ALA A 166 3.13 -11.85 13.39
CA ALA A 166 1.87 -12.19 12.74
C ALA A 166 0.78 -11.18 13.09
N LEU A 167 0.14 -10.63 12.08
CA LEU A 167 -1.01 -9.74 12.18
C LEU A 167 -2.25 -10.42 11.61
N ALA A 168 -3.41 -10.12 12.19
CA ALA A 168 -4.68 -10.57 11.64
C ALA A 168 -4.99 -9.81 10.35
N ASN A 169 -5.56 -10.51 9.37
CA ASN A 169 -6.00 -9.92 8.13
C ASN A 169 -7.28 -9.11 8.32
N ALA A 170 -7.52 -8.18 7.42
CA ALA A 170 -8.73 -7.38 7.39
C ALA A 170 -9.94 -8.19 6.92
N TYR A 171 -11.14 -7.67 7.15
CA TYR A 171 -12.38 -8.18 6.56
C TYR A 171 -12.30 -8.23 5.01
N GLY A 172 -11.56 -7.30 4.43
CA GLY A 172 -11.14 -7.35 3.03
C GLY A 172 -12.15 -6.84 2.02
N THR A 173 -13.32 -6.40 2.46
CA THR A 173 -14.33 -5.76 1.61
C THR A 173 -14.71 -4.41 2.20
N ILE A 174 -14.72 -3.38 1.36
CA ILE A 174 -15.22 -2.07 1.76
C ILE A 174 -16.68 -1.96 1.30
N ASN A 175 -17.59 -2.04 2.27
CA ASN A 175 -19.00 -1.84 2.01
C ASN A 175 -19.29 -0.34 1.90
N ALA A 176 -20.18 0.02 0.97
CA ALA A 176 -20.61 1.39 0.78
C ALA A 176 -22.14 1.47 0.86
N LEU A 177 -22.65 2.37 1.70
CA LEU A 177 -24.07 2.66 1.80
C LEU A 177 -24.34 4.09 1.34
N SER A 178 -25.16 4.24 0.30
CA SER A 178 -25.68 5.53 -0.11
C SER A 178 -27.17 5.60 0.19
N LEU A 179 -27.58 6.59 0.95
CA LEU A 179 -28.96 6.95 1.16
C LEU A 179 -29.22 8.36 0.63
N ALA A 180 -30.31 8.54 -0.09
CA ALA A 180 -30.70 9.84 -0.62
C ALA A 180 -32.19 10.08 -0.44
N GLY A 181 -32.58 11.33 -0.25
CA GLY A 181 -33.97 11.71 -0.06
C GLY A 181 -34.16 13.21 -0.17
N HIS A 182 -35.36 13.68 0.17
CA HIS A 182 -35.68 15.09 0.26
C HIS A 182 -36.10 15.41 1.70
N ARG A 183 -35.75 16.61 2.17
CA ARG A 183 -36.23 17.16 3.44
C ARG A 183 -37.64 17.74 3.25
N ASP A 184 -38.30 18.09 4.34
CA ASP A 184 -39.64 18.69 4.31
C ASP A 184 -39.67 20.02 3.55
N ASP A 185 -38.54 20.72 3.47
CA ASP A 185 -38.38 21.97 2.68
C ASP A 185 -38.10 21.72 1.19
N GLY A 186 -38.14 20.46 0.72
CA GLY A 186 -37.86 20.05 -0.66
C GLY A 186 -36.38 19.96 -1.02
N SER A 187 -35.44 20.33 -0.14
CA SER A 187 -34.00 20.22 -0.41
C SER A 187 -33.58 18.74 -0.45
N ARG A 188 -32.70 18.41 -1.41
CA ARG A 188 -32.12 17.06 -1.50
C ARG A 188 -31.04 16.87 -0.43
N TRP A 189 -31.01 15.68 0.16
CA TRP A 189 -29.88 15.23 0.98
C TRP A 189 -29.33 13.90 0.45
N VAL A 190 -28.05 13.69 0.68
CA VAL A 190 -27.36 12.42 0.41
C VAL A 190 -26.47 12.13 1.62
N MET A 191 -26.57 10.90 2.12
CA MET A 191 -25.64 10.34 3.10
C MET A 191 -24.84 9.24 2.40
N PHE A 192 -23.55 9.23 2.61
CA PHE A 192 -22.66 8.19 2.12
C PHE A 192 -21.78 7.72 3.28
N SER A 193 -21.69 6.42 3.50
CA SER A 193 -20.89 5.81 4.55
C SER A 193 -20.14 4.60 4.02
N PHE A 194 -18.90 4.48 4.44
CA PHE A 194 -18.11 3.27 4.28
C PHE A 194 -18.08 2.50 5.60
N PHE A 195 -18.08 1.17 5.50
CA PHE A 195 -17.83 0.28 6.63
C PHE A 195 -17.25 -1.05 6.12
N GLY A 196 -16.35 -1.66 6.94
CA GLY A 196 -15.69 -2.92 6.60
C GLY A 196 -14.89 -3.44 7.76
#